data_0335cc52dc0ee7a6fcf13bf91fbedddb
#
_entry.id   0335cc52dc0ee7a6fcf13bf91fbedddb
#
_cell.length_a   1.000
_cell.length_b   1.000
_cell.length_c   1.000
_cell.angle_alpha   90.00
_cell.angle_beta   90.00
_cell.angle_gamma   90.00
#
_symmetry.space_group_name_H-M   'P 1'
#
loop_
_entity.id
_entity.type
_entity.pdbx_description
1 polymer ?
#
loop_
_entity_poly.entity_id
_entity_poly.type
_entity_poly.pdbx_seq_one_letter_code
_entity_poly.pdbx_strand_id
1 'polypeptide(L)'
;MKKEPIIVNVYLWGTCIGKLNWDFEKHCSVFQFTDEYRKQDYDICPSTHPKRTPLFASFYGNRDKLYQGLPEFLADALPDRWGSSLFDQWLTDNNIQVTESLPLLKLSSIGKRAMGALEFEPEFNDDEIQETVDMSSLATLASKIYNDRDAAAISPEDSLTMKKLVYLGTSAGGMRPKAVIAYNTETGEFRSGQVDLPENYRQAFEMNRFQDMTYKEIASHLNISSKTVDYRIQQALKILRIKLKDYMPLLIGLLT
;
A
#
# COMPACT_ATOMS: atom_id res chain seq x y z
N MET A 1 -0.63 6.98 -29.71
CA MET A 1 -0.02 5.93 -28.89
C MET A 1 -1.14 5.09 -28.29
N LYS A 2 -1.16 3.78 -28.50
CA LYS A 2 -2.06 2.90 -27.74
C LYS A 2 -1.56 2.93 -26.29
N LYS A 3 -2.40 3.41 -25.37
CA LYS A 3 -2.11 3.34 -23.93
C LYS A 3 -2.12 1.85 -23.57
N GLU A 4 -1.02 1.33 -23.05
CA GLU A 4 -1.00 -0.04 -22.54
C GLU A 4 -1.95 -0.14 -21.36
N PRO A 5 -2.74 -1.22 -21.27
CA PRO A 5 -3.65 -1.40 -20.16
C PRO A 5 -2.84 -1.61 -18.89
N ILE A 6 -3.10 -0.77 -17.87
CA ILE A 6 -2.55 -0.95 -16.54
C ILE A 6 -3.41 -2.01 -15.86
N ILE A 7 -2.82 -3.15 -15.53
CA ILE A 7 -3.46 -4.21 -14.77
C ILE A 7 -2.85 -4.23 -13.38
N VAL A 8 -3.69 -4.10 -12.37
CA VAL A 8 -3.30 -4.19 -10.96
C VAL A 8 -3.88 -5.48 -10.39
N ASN A 9 -3.01 -6.39 -9.96
CA ASN A 9 -3.42 -7.56 -9.21
C ASN A 9 -3.65 -7.15 -7.76
N VAL A 10 -4.75 -7.61 -7.19
CA VAL A 10 -5.14 -7.33 -5.80
C VAL A 10 -4.97 -8.60 -4.99
N TYR A 11 -4.21 -8.50 -3.92
CA TYR A 11 -3.94 -9.60 -3.00
C TYR A 11 -4.57 -9.34 -1.64
N LEU A 12 -4.95 -10.40 -0.99
CA LEU A 12 -5.38 -10.44 0.40
C LEU A 12 -4.68 -11.62 1.07
N TRP A 13 -3.83 -11.32 2.06
CA TRP A 13 -3.06 -12.33 2.79
C TRP A 13 -2.30 -13.30 1.88
N GLY A 14 -1.63 -12.74 0.87
CA GLY A 14 -0.85 -13.49 -0.12
C GLY A 14 -1.66 -14.24 -1.16
N THR A 15 -3.00 -14.22 -1.11
CA THR A 15 -3.87 -14.80 -2.14
C THR A 15 -4.28 -13.72 -3.13
N CYS A 16 -4.05 -13.93 -4.43
CA CYS A 16 -4.56 -13.04 -5.46
C CYS A 16 -6.08 -13.14 -5.52
N ILE A 17 -6.78 -12.14 -4.99
CA ILE A 17 -8.24 -12.14 -4.94
C ILE A 17 -8.88 -11.61 -6.21
N GLY A 18 -8.17 -10.78 -6.99
CA GLY A 18 -8.75 -10.19 -8.19
C GLY A 18 -7.75 -9.40 -9.01
N LYS A 19 -8.25 -8.94 -10.16
CA LYS A 19 -7.52 -8.09 -11.10
C LYS A 19 -8.34 -6.85 -11.40
N LEU A 20 -7.70 -5.71 -11.36
CA LEU A 20 -8.25 -4.40 -11.66
C LEU A 20 -7.61 -3.86 -12.93
N ASN A 21 -8.43 -3.35 -13.83
CA ASN A 21 -8.01 -2.78 -15.12
C ASN A 21 -8.80 -1.48 -15.35
N TRP A 22 -8.28 -0.57 -16.17
CA TRP A 22 -8.98 0.63 -16.63
C TRP A 22 -9.45 0.49 -18.07
N ASP A 23 -10.75 0.62 -18.29
CA ASP A 23 -11.36 0.66 -19.62
C ASP A 23 -11.43 2.12 -20.10
N PHE A 24 -10.50 2.52 -20.98
CA PHE A 24 -10.41 3.88 -21.50
C PHE A 24 -11.56 4.26 -22.44
N GLU A 25 -12.27 3.30 -23.02
CA GLU A 25 -13.43 3.58 -23.87
C GLU A 25 -14.66 3.91 -23.04
N LYS A 26 -14.83 3.23 -21.92
CA LYS A 26 -15.97 3.39 -21.02
C LYS A 26 -15.69 4.35 -19.85
N HIS A 27 -14.45 4.83 -19.71
CA HIS A 27 -14.02 5.70 -18.61
C HIS A 27 -14.35 5.09 -17.22
N CYS A 28 -14.01 3.82 -17.04
CA CYS A 28 -14.30 3.10 -15.80
C CYS A 28 -13.21 2.10 -15.45
N SER A 29 -13.11 1.77 -14.18
CA SER A 29 -12.36 0.60 -13.77
C SER A 29 -13.21 -0.66 -13.89
N VAL A 30 -12.56 -1.76 -14.21
CA VAL A 30 -13.16 -3.09 -14.28
C VAL A 30 -12.41 -4.01 -13.34
N PHE A 31 -13.11 -4.56 -12.37
CA PHE A 31 -12.55 -5.49 -11.39
C PHE A 31 -13.16 -6.87 -11.57
N GLN A 32 -12.31 -7.90 -11.51
CA GLN A 32 -12.74 -9.30 -11.62
C GLN A 32 -12.06 -10.11 -10.51
N PHE A 33 -12.89 -10.82 -9.72
CA PHE A 33 -12.37 -11.80 -8.76
C PHE A 33 -11.74 -13.00 -9.47
N THR A 34 -10.64 -13.52 -8.90
CA THR A 34 -10.02 -14.76 -9.40
C THR A 34 -10.88 -15.97 -9.06
N ASP A 35 -10.73 -17.03 -9.86
CA ASP A 35 -11.40 -18.31 -9.59
C ASP A 35 -10.93 -18.96 -8.30
N GLU A 36 -9.67 -18.71 -7.91
CA GLU A 36 -9.10 -19.18 -6.65
C GLU A 36 -9.80 -18.53 -5.45
N TYR A 37 -9.92 -17.21 -5.46
CA TYR A 37 -10.63 -16.48 -4.40
C TYR A 37 -12.10 -16.85 -4.31
N ARG A 38 -12.78 -17.04 -5.44
CA ARG A 38 -14.20 -17.42 -5.48
C ARG A 38 -14.52 -18.76 -4.82
N LYS A 39 -13.54 -19.63 -4.66
CA LYS A 39 -13.64 -20.94 -3.97
C LYS A 39 -13.42 -20.83 -2.46
N GLN A 40 -12.93 -19.70 -1.95
CA GLN A 40 -12.72 -19.51 -0.50
C GLN A 40 -14.05 -19.46 0.25
N ASP A 41 -14.04 -19.76 1.54
CA ASP A 41 -15.24 -19.79 2.38
C ASP A 41 -15.71 -18.39 2.80
N TYR A 42 -14.87 -17.37 2.66
CA TYR A 42 -15.16 -15.98 3.04
C TYR A 42 -15.41 -15.09 1.83
N ASP A 43 -16.10 -13.97 2.06
CA ASP A 43 -16.38 -12.93 1.07
C ASP A 43 -16.08 -11.56 1.70
N ILE A 44 -15.12 -10.82 1.13
CA ILE A 44 -14.65 -9.54 1.69
C ILE A 44 -15.67 -8.41 1.53
N CYS A 45 -16.57 -8.51 0.55
CA CYS A 45 -17.52 -7.46 0.28
C CYS A 45 -18.89 -8.04 -0.18
N PRO A 46 -19.55 -8.83 0.67
CA PRO A 46 -20.72 -9.63 0.26
C PRO A 46 -21.93 -8.77 -0.12
N SER A 47 -22.02 -7.54 0.38
CA SER A 47 -23.16 -6.65 0.18
C SER A 47 -23.13 -5.94 -1.16
N THR A 48 -22.00 -5.34 -1.53
CA THR A 48 -21.86 -4.49 -2.72
C THR A 48 -21.13 -5.18 -3.86
N HIS A 49 -20.13 -6.01 -3.54
CA HIS A 49 -19.29 -6.72 -4.50
C HIS A 49 -19.18 -8.21 -4.16
N PRO A 50 -20.29 -8.97 -4.19
CA PRO A 50 -20.24 -10.38 -3.81
C PRO A 50 -19.38 -11.20 -4.78
N LYS A 51 -18.54 -12.08 -4.26
CA LYS A 51 -17.59 -12.88 -5.05
C LYS A 51 -18.24 -13.79 -6.10
N ARG A 52 -19.55 -14.05 -5.99
CA ARG A 52 -20.32 -14.78 -7.00
C ARG A 52 -20.51 -14.00 -8.31
N THR A 53 -20.43 -12.68 -8.28
CA THR A 53 -20.52 -11.82 -9.46
C THR A 53 -19.16 -11.85 -10.18
N PRO A 54 -19.13 -12.18 -11.48
CA PRO A 54 -17.86 -12.41 -12.17
C PRO A 54 -17.05 -11.13 -12.40
N LEU A 55 -17.74 -9.99 -12.59
CA LEU A 55 -17.10 -8.76 -13.02
C LEU A 55 -17.86 -7.53 -12.53
N PHE A 56 -17.14 -6.52 -12.11
CA PHE A 56 -17.67 -5.22 -11.67
C PHE A 56 -17.07 -4.10 -12.50
N ALA A 57 -17.90 -3.18 -12.97
CA ALA A 57 -17.47 -1.94 -13.61
C ALA A 57 -17.84 -0.75 -12.69
N SER A 58 -16.84 0.06 -12.33
CA SER A 58 -16.99 1.24 -11.48
C SER A 58 -16.69 2.49 -12.28
N PHE A 59 -17.70 3.34 -12.50
CA PHE A 59 -17.61 4.52 -13.35
C PHE A 59 -17.21 5.76 -12.53
N TYR A 60 -16.35 6.57 -13.14
CA TYR A 60 -16.01 7.87 -12.62
C TYR A 60 -17.14 8.88 -12.90
N GLY A 61 -18.07 9.03 -11.96
CA GLY A 61 -19.23 9.90 -12.10
C GLY A 61 -19.32 10.98 -11.01
N ASN A 62 -20.30 11.90 -11.13
CA ASN A 62 -20.49 12.98 -10.15
C ASN A 62 -20.79 12.51 -8.72
N ARG A 63 -21.35 11.32 -8.56
CA ARG A 63 -21.58 10.67 -7.25
C ARG A 63 -20.34 9.97 -6.70
N ASP A 64 -19.41 9.58 -7.57
CA ASP A 64 -18.31 8.67 -7.22
C ASP A 64 -16.95 9.36 -7.17
N LYS A 65 -16.92 10.71 -6.98
CA LYS A 65 -15.66 11.43 -6.73
C LYS A 65 -14.91 10.86 -5.52
N LEU A 66 -15.65 10.31 -4.56
CA LEU A 66 -15.07 9.69 -3.36
C LEU A 66 -14.28 8.42 -3.72
N TYR A 67 -14.82 7.60 -4.60
CA TYR A 67 -14.23 6.32 -4.98
C TYR A 67 -13.33 6.38 -6.22
N GLN A 68 -13.26 7.55 -6.87
CA GLN A 68 -12.39 7.82 -8.02
C GLN A 68 -12.50 6.78 -9.15
N GLY A 69 -13.69 6.22 -9.35
CA GLY A 69 -13.94 5.19 -10.36
C GLY A 69 -13.43 3.79 -9.98
N LEU A 70 -13.19 3.54 -8.70
CA LEU A 70 -12.84 2.23 -8.16
C LEU A 70 -14.02 1.59 -7.43
N PRO A 71 -14.06 0.27 -7.27
CA PRO A 71 -14.89 -0.39 -6.27
C PRO A 71 -14.60 0.18 -4.87
N GLU A 72 -15.62 0.35 -4.02
CA GLU A 72 -15.51 1.03 -2.72
C GLU A 72 -14.42 0.40 -1.84
N PHE A 73 -14.36 -0.92 -1.77
CA PHE A 73 -13.38 -1.64 -0.93
C PHE A 73 -11.93 -1.49 -1.41
N LEU A 74 -11.70 -1.13 -2.69
CA LEU A 74 -10.38 -0.80 -3.22
C LEU A 74 -10.08 0.69 -3.04
N ALA A 75 -11.10 1.54 -3.17
CA ALA A 75 -10.94 2.98 -2.99
C ALA A 75 -10.53 3.37 -1.57
N ASP A 76 -10.95 2.59 -0.58
CA ASP A 76 -10.55 2.79 0.83
C ASP A 76 -9.03 2.60 1.06
N ALA A 77 -8.37 1.85 0.19
CA ALA A 77 -6.92 1.70 0.22
C ALA A 77 -6.14 2.86 -0.43
N LEU A 78 -6.83 3.79 -1.12
CA LEU A 78 -6.14 4.93 -1.75
C LEU A 78 -5.43 5.79 -0.72
N PRO A 79 -4.33 6.47 -1.11
CA PRO A 79 -3.67 7.44 -0.25
C PRO A 79 -4.67 8.51 0.16
N ASP A 80 -4.55 8.98 1.39
CA ASP A 80 -5.27 10.15 1.86
C ASP A 80 -4.91 11.42 1.07
N ARG A 81 -5.46 12.58 1.45
CA ARG A 81 -5.20 13.83 0.75
C ARG A 81 -3.73 14.21 0.76
N TRP A 82 -3.03 13.96 1.86
CA TRP A 82 -1.60 14.23 1.96
C TRP A 82 -0.80 13.29 1.06
N GLY A 83 -0.97 11.99 1.20
CA GLY A 83 -0.32 10.98 0.36
C GLY A 83 -0.60 11.16 -1.13
N SER A 84 -1.85 11.53 -1.49
CA SER A 84 -2.22 11.86 -2.87
C SER A 84 -1.46 13.08 -3.38
N SER A 85 -1.33 14.15 -2.58
CA SER A 85 -0.58 15.35 -2.97
C SER A 85 0.91 15.05 -3.19
N LEU A 86 1.51 14.20 -2.35
CA LEU A 86 2.88 13.74 -2.53
C LEU A 86 3.06 12.97 -3.83
N PHE A 87 2.15 12.05 -4.11
CA PHE A 87 2.20 11.24 -5.32
C PHE A 87 2.00 12.08 -6.59
N ASP A 88 1.05 13.01 -6.57
CA ASP A 88 0.79 13.92 -7.68
C ASP A 88 2.01 14.83 -7.97
N GLN A 89 2.69 15.30 -6.93
CA GLN A 89 3.95 16.06 -7.06
C GLN A 89 5.05 15.18 -7.64
N TRP A 90 5.22 13.96 -7.14
CA TRP A 90 6.20 13.01 -7.66
C TRP A 90 5.98 12.70 -9.14
N LEU A 91 4.73 12.53 -9.59
CA LEU A 91 4.38 12.36 -11.02
C LEU A 91 4.82 13.56 -11.85
N THR A 92 4.58 14.77 -11.35
CA THR A 92 4.96 16.02 -12.00
C THR A 92 6.47 16.12 -12.16
N ASP A 93 7.22 15.84 -11.10
CA ASP A 93 8.69 15.91 -11.09
C ASP A 93 9.35 14.88 -12.03
N ASN A 94 8.69 13.74 -12.21
CA ASN A 94 9.15 12.69 -13.14
C ASN A 94 8.58 12.83 -14.56
N ASN A 95 7.88 13.94 -14.88
CA ASN A 95 7.24 14.18 -16.16
C ASN A 95 6.27 13.05 -16.59
N ILE A 96 5.63 12.39 -15.63
CA ILE A 96 4.65 11.34 -15.89
C ILE A 96 3.30 12.00 -16.16
N GLN A 97 2.79 11.85 -17.38
CA GLN A 97 1.48 12.38 -17.71
C GLN A 97 0.38 11.64 -16.99
N VAL A 98 -0.41 12.40 -16.23
CA VAL A 98 -1.58 11.89 -15.51
C VAL A 98 -2.68 11.52 -16.51
N THR A 99 -3.23 10.33 -16.36
CA THR A 99 -4.35 9.82 -17.14
C THR A 99 -5.53 9.50 -16.23
N GLU A 100 -6.67 9.17 -16.83
CA GLU A 100 -7.86 8.72 -16.08
C GLU A 100 -7.58 7.48 -15.20
N SER A 101 -6.57 6.68 -15.56
CA SER A 101 -6.14 5.52 -14.76
C SER A 101 -5.27 5.88 -13.53
N LEU A 102 -5.18 7.17 -13.16
CA LEU A 102 -4.45 7.63 -11.98
C LEU A 102 -4.77 6.84 -10.69
N PRO A 103 -6.03 6.46 -10.40
CA PRO A 103 -6.32 5.68 -9.20
C PRO A 103 -5.62 4.33 -9.18
N LEU A 104 -5.45 3.67 -10.31
CA LEU A 104 -4.71 2.41 -10.42
C LEU A 104 -3.22 2.61 -10.15
N LEU A 105 -2.65 3.71 -10.65
CA LEU A 105 -1.25 4.08 -10.37
C LEU A 105 -1.04 4.37 -8.88
N LYS A 106 -2.01 5.04 -8.24
CA LYS A 106 -1.98 5.29 -6.78
C LYS A 106 -2.01 3.98 -5.99
N LEU A 107 -2.85 3.02 -6.35
CA LEU A 107 -2.86 1.70 -5.72
C LEU A 107 -1.52 0.97 -5.91
N SER A 108 -0.97 0.97 -7.12
CA SER A 108 0.37 0.40 -7.39
C SER A 108 1.47 1.09 -6.59
N SER A 109 1.38 2.41 -6.37
CA SER A 109 2.37 3.14 -5.57
C SER A 109 2.32 2.79 -4.09
N ILE A 110 1.17 2.37 -3.60
CA ILE A 110 1.01 1.87 -2.23
C ILE A 110 1.60 0.46 -2.12
N GLY A 111 1.35 -0.39 -3.13
CA GLY A 111 1.84 -1.75 -3.16
C GLY A 111 1.40 -2.55 -1.93
N LYS A 112 2.38 -3.07 -1.19
CA LYS A 112 2.18 -3.84 0.05
C LYS A 112 2.03 -2.99 1.32
N ARG A 113 2.07 -1.66 1.19
CA ARG A 113 2.10 -0.71 2.31
C ARG A 113 0.74 -0.12 2.65
N ALA A 114 -0.35 -0.66 2.11
CA ALA A 114 -1.70 -0.23 2.45
C ALA A 114 -1.97 -0.38 3.96
N MET A 115 -2.78 0.51 4.52
CA MET A 115 -3.20 0.43 5.94
C MET A 115 -4.10 -0.75 6.26
N GLY A 116 -4.62 -1.42 5.24
CA GLY A 116 -5.47 -2.60 5.37
C GLY A 116 -4.74 -3.90 5.06
N ALA A 117 -5.52 -4.92 4.77
CA ALA A 117 -5.02 -6.24 4.41
C ALA A 117 -4.84 -6.42 2.89
N LEU A 118 -5.21 -5.42 2.09
CA LEU A 118 -5.08 -5.48 0.64
C LEU A 118 -3.68 -5.04 0.21
N GLU A 119 -3.16 -5.72 -0.80
CA GLU A 119 -1.89 -5.42 -1.43
C GLU A 119 -2.06 -5.34 -2.94
N PHE A 120 -1.21 -4.58 -3.60
CA PHE A 120 -1.35 -4.25 -5.01
C PHE A 120 -0.05 -4.53 -5.77
N GLU A 121 -0.14 -5.21 -6.92
CA GLU A 121 0.99 -5.47 -7.81
C GLU A 121 0.63 -5.14 -9.27
N PRO A 122 1.58 -4.59 -10.07
CA PRO A 122 2.97 -4.32 -9.71
C PRO A 122 3.09 -3.18 -8.70
N GLU A 123 4.07 -3.28 -7.81
CA GLU A 123 4.44 -2.20 -6.91
C GLU A 123 5.45 -1.28 -7.60
N PHE A 124 5.25 0.04 -7.46
CA PHE A 124 6.29 1.02 -7.83
C PHE A 124 7.37 0.99 -6.76
N ASN A 125 8.27 0.02 -6.84
CA ASN A 125 9.44 -0.05 -5.98
C ASN A 125 10.63 0.61 -6.64
N ASP A 126 11.25 1.50 -5.89
CA ASP A 126 12.59 1.97 -6.16
C ASP A 126 13.50 1.33 -5.10
N ASP A 127 14.32 0.36 -5.51
CA ASP A 127 15.24 -0.39 -4.63
C ASP A 127 16.28 0.52 -3.92
N GLU A 128 16.30 1.82 -4.26
CA GLU A 128 17.22 2.82 -3.70
C GLU A 128 16.74 3.46 -2.38
N ILE A 129 15.55 3.12 -1.87
CA ILE A 129 15.07 3.71 -0.61
C ILE A 129 15.83 3.08 0.55
N GLN A 130 16.84 3.80 1.03
CA GLN A 130 17.61 3.39 2.22
C GLN A 130 16.71 3.28 3.45
N GLU A 131 16.98 2.30 4.30
CA GLU A 131 16.23 2.07 5.54
C GLU A 131 16.28 3.27 6.51
N THR A 132 17.38 4.04 6.51
CA THR A 132 17.56 5.20 7.40
C THR A 132 16.86 6.45 6.87
N VAL A 133 16.22 7.17 7.78
CA VAL A 133 15.42 8.36 7.49
C VAL A 133 15.99 9.57 8.22
N ASP A 134 16.33 10.63 7.49
CA ASP A 134 16.63 11.93 8.09
C ASP A 134 15.34 12.75 8.29
N MET A 135 14.92 12.85 9.54
CA MET A 135 13.69 13.54 9.93
C MET A 135 13.72 15.04 9.63
N SER A 136 14.89 15.68 9.70
CA SER A 136 15.02 17.12 9.44
C SER A 136 14.74 17.41 7.97
N SER A 137 15.36 16.67 7.07
CA SER A 137 15.14 16.78 5.62
C SER A 137 13.68 16.46 5.24
N LEU A 138 13.09 15.41 5.83
CA LEU A 138 11.67 15.06 5.58
C LEU A 138 10.73 16.17 6.06
N ALA A 139 10.91 16.71 7.26
CA ALA A 139 10.07 17.77 7.80
C ALA A 139 10.18 19.06 6.98
N THR A 140 11.40 19.41 6.56
CA THR A 140 11.65 20.59 5.73
C THR A 140 10.94 20.48 4.38
N LEU A 141 11.09 19.34 3.69
CA LEU A 141 10.46 19.10 2.40
C LEU A 141 8.92 19.00 2.53
N ALA A 142 8.43 18.33 3.57
CA ALA A 142 7.00 18.25 3.85
C ALA A 142 6.38 19.63 4.09
N SER A 143 7.05 20.50 4.85
CA SER A 143 6.63 21.89 5.10
C SER A 143 6.62 22.71 3.81
N LYS A 144 7.62 22.56 2.95
CA LYS A 144 7.70 23.22 1.65
C LYS A 144 6.52 22.83 0.76
N ILE A 145 6.26 21.52 0.61
CA ILE A 145 5.14 21.02 -0.20
C ILE A 145 3.78 21.44 0.37
N TYR A 146 3.64 21.45 1.71
CA TYR A 146 2.40 21.83 2.36
C TYR A 146 2.05 23.31 2.20
N ASN A 147 3.05 24.19 2.25
CA ASN A 147 2.88 25.63 2.18
C ASN A 147 2.81 26.15 0.74
N ASP A 148 3.56 25.56 -0.20
CA ASP A 148 3.71 26.00 -1.59
C ASP A 148 3.07 25.00 -2.58
N ARG A 149 1.76 24.78 -2.43
CA ARG A 149 1.00 23.82 -3.23
C ARG A 149 1.04 24.07 -4.76
N ASP A 150 1.32 25.29 -5.19
CA ASP A 150 1.24 25.68 -6.60
C ASP A 150 2.59 25.92 -7.29
N ALA A 151 3.73 25.86 -6.61
CA ALA A 151 4.99 26.37 -7.18
C ALA A 151 6.28 25.63 -6.77
N ALA A 152 6.23 24.56 -6.00
CA ALA A 152 7.45 23.93 -5.50
C ALA A 152 8.10 23.05 -6.57
N ALA A 153 8.95 23.64 -7.42
CA ALA A 153 9.95 22.85 -8.14
C ALA A 153 10.85 22.17 -7.09
N ILE A 154 10.80 20.84 -7.05
CA ILE A 154 11.66 20.03 -6.17
C ILE A 154 13.05 20.02 -6.80
N SER A 155 14.07 20.34 -6.02
CA SER A 155 15.43 20.27 -6.50
C SER A 155 15.87 18.82 -6.72
N PRO A 156 16.84 18.54 -7.62
CA PRO A 156 17.37 17.18 -7.77
C PRO A 156 17.87 16.57 -6.45
N GLU A 157 18.35 17.41 -5.54
CA GLU A 157 18.81 17.00 -4.19
C GLU A 157 17.65 16.54 -3.29
N ASP A 158 16.44 17.11 -3.50
CA ASP A 158 15.24 16.75 -2.77
C ASP A 158 14.54 15.48 -3.34
N SER A 159 14.95 15.00 -4.53
CA SER A 159 14.28 13.88 -5.23
C SER A 159 14.25 12.59 -4.39
N LEU A 160 15.37 12.23 -3.76
CA LEU A 160 15.44 11.05 -2.89
C LEU A 160 14.58 11.23 -1.63
N THR A 161 14.60 12.43 -1.04
CA THR A 161 13.77 12.78 0.11
C THR A 161 12.29 12.75 -0.25
N MET A 162 11.92 13.19 -1.47
CA MET A 162 10.56 13.11 -1.99
C MET A 162 10.09 11.67 -2.15
N LYS A 163 10.92 10.78 -2.71
CA LYS A 163 10.62 9.35 -2.79
C LYS A 163 10.37 8.75 -1.40
N LYS A 164 11.20 9.10 -0.41
CA LYS A 164 11.02 8.67 0.98
C LYS A 164 9.73 9.21 1.58
N LEU A 165 9.36 10.46 1.31
CA LEU A 165 8.08 11.03 1.76
C LEU A 165 6.88 10.30 1.15
N VAL A 166 6.89 10.04 -0.16
CA VAL A 166 5.85 9.25 -0.84
C VAL A 166 5.76 7.88 -0.21
N TYR A 167 6.91 7.23 0.02
CA TYR A 167 6.98 5.91 0.62
C TYR A 167 6.42 5.86 2.06
N LEU A 168 6.75 6.85 2.89
CA LEU A 168 6.37 6.89 4.31
C LEU A 168 5.01 7.52 4.56
N GLY A 169 4.59 8.44 3.70
CA GLY A 169 3.41 9.30 3.91
C GLY A 169 2.08 8.73 3.41
N THR A 170 2.08 7.55 2.80
CA THR A 170 0.91 7.02 2.09
C THR A 170 -0.22 6.50 2.99
N SER A 171 0.01 6.28 4.27
CA SER A 171 -0.87 5.39 5.05
C SER A 171 -1.45 5.95 6.35
N ALA A 172 -1.16 7.20 6.73
CA ALA A 172 -1.48 7.64 8.09
C ALA A 172 -2.81 8.41 8.26
N GLY A 173 -3.57 8.60 7.21
CA GLY A 173 -4.91 9.25 7.18
C GLY A 173 -4.93 10.75 7.53
N GLY A 174 -5.55 11.59 6.68
CA GLY A 174 -5.81 13.00 6.92
C GLY A 174 -5.10 13.99 5.99
N MET A 175 -5.14 15.28 6.33
CA MET A 175 -4.63 16.37 5.47
C MET A 175 -3.24 16.87 5.87
N ARG A 176 -2.79 16.55 7.07
CA ARG A 176 -1.50 17.05 7.58
C ARG A 176 -0.38 16.07 7.26
N PRO A 177 0.81 16.57 6.92
CA PRO A 177 1.99 15.75 6.74
C PRO A 177 2.26 14.86 7.95
N LYS A 178 2.38 13.57 7.73
CA LYS A 178 2.71 12.60 8.76
C LYS A 178 3.34 11.35 8.13
N ALA A 179 4.09 10.62 8.91
CA ALA A 179 4.72 9.37 8.52
C ALA A 179 4.68 8.35 9.65
N VAL A 180 4.65 7.07 9.29
CA VAL A 180 4.84 5.98 10.25
C VAL A 180 6.33 5.63 10.26
N ILE A 181 6.97 5.84 11.39
CA ILE A 181 8.40 5.58 11.56
C ILE A 181 8.68 4.72 12.80
N ALA A 182 9.82 4.08 12.80
CA ALA A 182 10.39 3.41 13.96
C ALA A 182 11.55 4.24 14.49
N TYR A 183 11.57 4.47 15.80
CA TYR A 183 12.59 5.26 16.50
C TYR A 183 13.38 4.38 17.46
N ASN A 184 14.69 4.41 17.33
CA ASN A 184 15.62 3.78 18.27
C ASN A 184 15.96 4.76 19.38
N THR A 185 15.54 4.46 20.61
CA THR A 185 15.77 5.34 21.78
C THR A 185 17.21 5.36 22.25
N GLU A 186 18.04 4.37 21.89
CA GLU A 186 19.45 4.30 22.31
C GLU A 186 20.36 5.03 21.32
N THR A 187 20.13 4.84 20.00
CA THR A 187 20.98 5.46 18.97
C THR A 187 20.45 6.78 18.44
N GLY A 188 19.17 7.08 18.66
CA GLY A 188 18.51 8.26 18.10
C GLY A 188 18.15 8.11 16.61
N GLU A 189 18.31 6.94 16.02
CA GLU A 189 18.03 6.70 14.61
C GLU A 189 16.55 6.54 14.32
N PHE A 190 16.15 7.03 13.14
CA PHE A 190 14.82 6.84 12.58
C PHE A 190 14.87 5.93 11.36
N ARG A 191 13.88 5.03 11.24
CA ARG A 191 13.68 4.15 10.08
C ARG A 191 12.22 4.14 9.67
N SER A 192 11.92 3.57 8.50
CA SER A 192 10.54 3.23 8.14
C SER A 192 9.92 2.37 9.24
N GLY A 193 8.69 2.69 9.66
CA GLY A 193 7.93 1.88 10.61
C GLY A 193 7.40 0.58 10.02
N GLN A 194 7.64 0.34 8.73
CA GLN A 194 7.23 -0.86 8.03
C GLN A 194 8.40 -1.85 7.97
N VAL A 195 8.09 -3.12 8.16
CA VAL A 195 9.06 -4.21 8.12
C VAL A 195 8.64 -5.24 7.07
N ASP A 196 9.43 -5.35 6.00
CA ASP A 196 9.21 -6.38 5.01
C ASP A 196 9.59 -7.75 5.57
N LEU A 197 8.65 -8.67 5.53
CA LEU A 197 8.84 -10.08 5.84
C LEU A 197 8.88 -10.88 4.53
N PRO A 198 9.74 -11.92 4.43
CA PRO A 198 9.66 -12.88 3.34
C PRO A 198 8.24 -13.43 3.21
N GLU A 199 7.72 -13.51 2.00
CA GLU A 199 6.32 -13.82 1.69
C GLU A 199 5.79 -15.05 2.44
N ASN A 200 6.55 -16.15 2.43
CA ASN A 200 6.18 -17.38 3.10
C ASN A 200 6.07 -17.25 4.63
N TYR A 201 6.83 -16.35 5.25
CA TYR A 201 6.76 -16.09 6.69
C TYR A 201 5.62 -15.12 7.01
N ARG A 202 5.47 -14.07 6.18
CA ARG A 202 4.41 -13.08 6.29
C ARG A 202 3.04 -13.73 6.22
N GLN A 203 2.78 -14.54 5.20
CA GLN A 203 1.51 -15.22 4.99
C GLN A 203 1.09 -16.07 6.20
N ALA A 204 1.99 -16.93 6.70
CA ALA A 204 1.69 -17.74 7.87
C ALA A 204 1.46 -16.90 9.14
N PHE A 205 2.22 -15.81 9.31
CA PHE A 205 2.09 -14.89 10.44
C PHE A 205 0.76 -14.14 10.40
N GLU A 206 0.36 -13.60 9.25
CA GLU A 206 -0.89 -12.86 9.07
C GLU A 206 -2.12 -13.73 9.28
N MET A 207 -2.14 -14.95 8.71
CA MET A 207 -3.22 -15.90 8.95
C MET A 207 -3.41 -16.22 10.44
N ASN A 208 -2.31 -16.35 11.18
CA ASN A 208 -2.41 -16.61 12.61
C ASN A 208 -2.83 -15.37 13.42
N ARG A 209 -2.30 -14.17 13.10
CA ARG A 209 -2.47 -12.97 13.93
C ARG A 209 -3.71 -12.14 13.60
N PHE A 210 -4.12 -12.13 12.34
CA PHE A 210 -5.22 -11.27 11.89
C PHE A 210 -6.47 -12.06 11.48
N GLN A 211 -6.33 -13.38 11.22
CA GLN A 211 -7.44 -14.24 10.87
C GLN A 211 -7.78 -15.26 11.97
N ASP A 212 -7.08 -15.21 13.10
CA ASP A 212 -7.23 -16.14 14.22
C ASP A 212 -7.17 -17.64 13.85
N MET A 213 -6.53 -17.94 12.71
CA MET A 213 -6.39 -19.33 12.26
C MET A 213 -5.43 -20.11 13.14
N THR A 214 -5.82 -21.33 13.46
CA THR A 214 -4.94 -22.27 14.14
C THR A 214 -3.84 -22.81 13.21
N TYR A 215 -2.74 -23.27 13.73
CA TYR A 215 -1.64 -23.86 12.96
C TYR A 215 -2.10 -25.03 12.07
N LYS A 216 -3.14 -25.77 12.45
CA LYS A 216 -3.70 -26.85 11.65
C LYS A 216 -4.49 -26.31 10.44
N GLU A 217 -5.27 -25.27 10.63
CA GLU A 217 -6.03 -24.62 9.56
C GLU A 217 -5.08 -23.96 8.55
N ILE A 218 -4.06 -23.22 9.03
CA ILE A 218 -3.01 -22.64 8.18
C ILE A 218 -2.28 -23.74 7.38
N ALA A 219 -1.93 -24.83 8.06
CA ALA A 219 -1.27 -25.98 7.43
C ALA A 219 -2.10 -26.57 6.29
N SER A 220 -3.40 -26.73 6.51
CA SER A 220 -4.35 -27.20 5.49
C SER A 220 -4.49 -26.21 4.35
N HIS A 221 -4.60 -24.90 4.66
CA HIS A 221 -4.77 -23.84 3.67
C HIS A 221 -3.53 -23.69 2.77
N LEU A 222 -2.33 -23.73 3.35
CA LEU A 222 -1.06 -23.57 2.62
C LEU A 222 -0.52 -24.91 2.07
N ASN A 223 -1.20 -26.03 2.31
CA ASN A 223 -0.76 -27.37 1.95
C ASN A 223 0.66 -27.70 2.46
N ILE A 224 0.93 -27.41 3.72
CA ILE A 224 2.19 -27.65 4.42
C ILE A 224 1.94 -28.31 5.78
N SER A 225 3.00 -28.77 6.46
CA SER A 225 2.84 -29.33 7.81
C SER A 225 2.62 -28.23 8.86
N SER A 226 1.90 -28.55 9.95
CA SER A 226 1.75 -27.63 11.10
C SER A 226 3.11 -27.26 11.72
N LYS A 227 4.10 -28.14 11.64
CA LYS A 227 5.48 -27.86 12.07
C LYS A 227 6.15 -26.81 11.16
N THR A 228 5.85 -26.84 9.87
CA THR A 228 6.34 -25.82 8.93
C THR A 228 5.67 -24.46 9.19
N VAL A 229 4.38 -24.45 9.55
CA VAL A 229 3.65 -23.22 9.96
C VAL A 229 4.31 -22.61 11.20
N ASP A 230 4.52 -23.41 12.25
CA ASP A 230 5.20 -22.96 13.47
C ASP A 230 6.58 -22.35 13.15
N TYR A 231 7.39 -23.05 12.35
CA TYR A 231 8.69 -22.55 11.91
C TYR A 231 8.57 -21.18 11.19
N ARG A 232 7.63 -21.03 10.26
CA ARG A 232 7.44 -19.78 9.51
C ARG A 232 7.04 -18.64 10.41
N ILE A 233 6.12 -18.86 11.35
CA ILE A 233 5.69 -17.86 12.34
C ILE A 233 6.84 -17.46 13.27
N GLN A 234 7.64 -18.44 13.73
CA GLN A 234 8.81 -18.16 14.57
C GLN A 234 9.87 -17.34 13.82
N GLN A 235 10.10 -17.60 12.52
CA GLN A 235 11.01 -16.81 11.70
C GLN A 235 10.49 -15.39 11.49
N ALA A 236 9.18 -15.21 11.22
CA ALA A 236 8.56 -13.89 11.14
C ALA A 236 8.78 -13.08 12.44
N LEU A 237 8.47 -13.69 13.59
CA LEU A 237 8.67 -13.07 14.90
C LEU A 237 10.14 -12.76 15.18
N LYS A 238 11.06 -13.61 14.74
CA LYS A 238 12.50 -13.36 14.88
C LYS A 238 12.95 -12.15 14.07
N ILE A 239 12.51 -12.03 12.82
CA ILE A 239 12.83 -10.89 11.96
C ILE A 239 12.24 -9.60 12.55
N LEU A 240 10.97 -9.62 12.96
CA LEU A 240 10.33 -8.48 13.61
C LEU A 240 11.07 -8.06 14.88
N ARG A 241 11.45 -9.01 15.74
CA ARG A 241 12.23 -8.72 16.94
C ARG A 241 13.59 -8.11 16.62
N ILE A 242 14.29 -8.61 15.61
CA ILE A 242 15.61 -8.06 15.22
C ILE A 242 15.47 -6.66 14.63
N LYS A 243 14.50 -6.48 13.70
CA LYS A 243 14.32 -5.19 13.00
C LYS A 243 13.67 -4.11 13.88
N LEU A 244 12.83 -4.49 14.86
CA LEU A 244 12.07 -3.57 15.70
C LEU A 244 12.47 -3.60 17.18
N LYS A 245 13.43 -4.44 17.59
CA LYS A 245 13.82 -4.65 19.00
C LYS A 245 14.12 -3.34 19.72
N ASP A 246 14.86 -2.49 19.05
CA ASP A 246 15.39 -1.23 19.61
C ASP A 246 14.57 -0.01 19.10
N TYR A 247 13.46 -0.25 18.37
CA TYR A 247 12.63 0.77 17.78
C TYR A 247 11.21 0.75 18.36
N MET A 248 10.72 1.92 18.69
CA MET A 248 9.33 2.13 19.05
C MET A 248 8.59 2.67 17.80
N PRO A 249 7.50 2.02 17.35
CA PRO A 249 6.71 2.54 16.24
C PRO A 249 6.03 3.86 16.65
N LEU A 250 6.23 4.90 15.90
CA LEU A 250 5.68 6.23 16.15
C LEU A 250 4.92 6.73 14.91
N LEU A 251 3.76 7.32 15.15
CA LEU A 251 3.10 8.17 14.18
C LEU A 251 3.52 9.61 14.46
N ILE A 252 4.33 10.18 13.56
CA ILE A 252 4.84 11.54 13.72
C ILE A 252 4.18 12.49 12.74
N GLY A 253 3.67 13.62 13.24
CA GLY A 253 3.34 14.78 12.43
C GLY A 253 4.63 15.45 11.95
N LEU A 254 4.75 15.66 10.65
CA LEU A 254 5.93 16.30 10.05
C LEU A 254 5.86 17.83 10.06
N LEU A 255 4.75 18.39 10.56
CA LEU A 255 4.59 19.82 10.83
C LEU A 255 4.34 20.02 12.32
N THR A 256 5.28 20.61 12.99
CA THR A 256 5.13 21.16 14.36
C THR A 256 5.00 22.66 14.29
#